data_9600384caa2e020992f407f44148965b
#
_entry.id   9600384caa2e020992f407f44148965b
#
_cell.length_a   1.000
_cell.length_b   1.000
_cell.length_c   1.000
_cell.angle_alpha   90.00
_cell.angle_beta   90.00
_cell.angle_gamma   90.00
#
_symmetry.space_group_name_H-M   'P 1'
#
loop_
_entity.id
_entity.type
_entity.pdbx_description
1 polymer ?
#
loop_
_entity_poly.entity_id
_entity_poly.type
_entity_poly.pdbx_seq_one_letter_code
_entity_poly.pdbx_strand_id
1 'polypeptide(L)'
;MSASEYFDAEAEAARAGRLGCSCPEDAPRALRRSLGIGRLAGGFALVVLAQALTLGALPLAGAMLAPRPELAALPLAALLLGAALASLPASFLLDNFGRRAAFALGASLGVAGGLMATYAMALGAFPMLVLGAAWLGAAQGFGMFYRHAAAFGAATGARAGMVARLIGAGALAGLAGPLLAGAAEAALTPYTFAGTLLLAALAQLGALAFAVLLPEARFSHADLTVEAMAAPQQRPAPLAWRALVAPTLIGALAWGAMTSAMAGAPLSLAGCGVGVPLISGIVAWHVVAMYAPALAGGVLVRRIGATPLALLALALCLGAAVAVTQASEAVTISLAFLMVGAGWALASLATTLMLHGAGTPNRLQLAAHDGLLLAAALLGVLI
;
A
#
# COMPACT_ATOMS: atom_id res chain seq x y z
N MET A 1 38.31 -3.53 36.82
CA MET A 1 37.08 -3.62 36.02
C MET A 1 36.34 -4.86 36.45
N SER A 2 35.15 -4.70 36.98
CA SER A 2 34.31 -5.83 37.38
C SER A 2 33.70 -6.49 36.12
N ALA A 3 33.30 -7.76 36.23
CA ALA A 3 32.62 -8.43 35.10
C ALA A 3 31.35 -7.66 34.62
N SER A 4 30.70 -6.93 35.52
CA SER A 4 29.55 -6.09 35.21
C SER A 4 29.94 -4.88 34.37
N GLU A 5 31.06 -4.21 34.66
CA GLU A 5 31.55 -3.07 33.85
C GLU A 5 31.99 -3.49 32.44
N TYR A 6 32.52 -4.74 32.32
CA TYR A 6 32.87 -5.28 30.99
C TYR A 6 31.60 -5.57 30.14
N PHE A 7 30.58 -6.18 30.73
CA PHE A 7 29.31 -6.43 30.06
C PHE A 7 28.56 -5.14 29.67
N ASP A 8 28.64 -4.11 30.53
CA ASP A 8 28.05 -2.81 30.24
C ASP A 8 28.78 -2.09 29.09
N ALA A 9 30.12 -2.14 29.07
CA ALA A 9 30.96 -1.56 28.02
C ALA A 9 30.78 -2.28 26.69
N GLU A 10 30.59 -3.60 26.67
CA GLU A 10 30.33 -4.39 25.47
C GLU A 10 28.90 -4.15 24.90
N ALA A 11 27.94 -4.00 25.82
CA ALA A 11 26.55 -3.62 25.44
C ALA A 11 26.51 -2.18 24.89
N GLU A 12 27.32 -1.27 25.44
CA GLU A 12 27.41 0.12 24.98
C GLU A 12 28.17 0.23 23.65
N ALA A 13 29.24 -0.53 23.44
CA ALA A 13 29.95 -0.65 22.18
C ALA A 13 29.08 -1.29 21.07
N ALA A 14 28.29 -2.30 21.43
CA ALA A 14 27.31 -2.90 20.50
C ALA A 14 26.18 -1.92 20.12
N ARG A 15 25.79 -1.02 21.03
CA ARG A 15 24.84 0.08 20.75
C ARG A 15 25.48 1.17 19.87
N ALA A 16 26.71 1.57 20.16
CA ALA A 16 27.47 2.57 19.40
C ALA A 16 27.82 2.08 17.99
N GLY A 17 28.20 0.80 17.83
CA GLY A 17 28.48 0.18 16.52
C GLY A 17 27.26 0.10 15.59
N ARG A 18 26.06 0.35 16.12
CA ARG A 18 24.81 0.36 15.36
C ARG A 18 24.31 1.73 14.92
N LEU A 19 25.11 2.80 14.95
CA LEU A 19 24.85 4.12 14.33
C LEU A 19 25.47 5.30 15.13
N GLY A 20 26.37 5.06 16.09
CA GLY A 20 27.07 6.13 16.82
C GLY A 20 26.19 6.98 17.74
N CYS A 21 25.01 6.52 18.11
CA CYS A 21 24.12 7.23 19.02
C CYS A 21 23.99 6.47 20.33
N SER A 22 24.62 6.97 21.38
CA SER A 22 24.22 6.68 22.76
C SER A 22 22.89 7.39 23.01
N CYS A 23 21.77 6.66 22.87
CA CYS A 23 20.47 7.20 23.26
C CYS A 23 20.34 7.16 24.78
N PRO A 24 19.93 8.25 25.45
CA PRO A 24 19.55 8.22 26.86
C PRO A 24 18.49 7.13 27.12
N GLU A 25 18.49 6.53 28.32
CA GLU A 25 17.54 5.45 28.69
C GLU A 25 16.06 5.80 28.45
N ASP A 26 15.70 7.08 28.44
CA ASP A 26 14.36 7.57 28.14
C ASP A 26 14.07 7.74 26.62
N ALA A 27 15.08 7.64 25.77
CA ALA A 27 14.94 7.79 24.33
C ALA A 27 14.01 6.74 23.67
N PRO A 28 13.98 5.46 24.10
CA PRO A 28 13.01 4.48 23.57
C PRO A 28 11.55 4.88 23.80
N ARG A 29 11.24 5.50 24.96
CA ARG A 29 9.89 5.98 25.26
C ARG A 29 9.52 7.23 24.49
N ALA A 30 10.47 8.15 24.28
CA ALA A 30 10.28 9.35 23.47
C ALA A 30 10.18 9.02 21.97
N LEU A 31 10.96 8.08 21.45
CA LEU A 31 10.83 7.56 20.09
C LEU A 31 9.47 6.86 19.87
N ARG A 32 8.93 6.14 20.85
CA ARG A 32 7.59 5.54 20.79
C ARG A 32 6.49 6.60 20.69
N ARG A 33 6.61 7.73 21.37
CA ARG A 33 5.64 8.85 21.26
C ARG A 33 5.71 9.54 19.91
N SER A 34 6.85 9.51 19.22
CA SER A 34 7.08 10.18 17.95
C SER A 34 7.11 9.24 16.74
N LEU A 35 6.37 8.13 16.74
CA LEU A 35 6.25 7.26 15.56
C LEU A 35 5.86 7.99 14.28
N GLY A 36 5.62 9.30 14.40
CA GLY A 36 5.34 10.16 13.26
C GLY A 36 4.17 9.64 12.42
N ILE A 37 3.11 9.11 13.10
CA ILE A 37 1.97 8.54 12.38
C ILE A 37 1.43 9.52 11.34
N GLY A 38 1.48 10.83 11.60
CA GLY A 38 1.11 11.85 10.63
C GLY A 38 2.02 11.85 9.39
N ARG A 39 3.34 11.70 9.59
CA ARG A 39 4.30 11.61 8.47
C ARG A 39 4.13 10.30 7.70
N LEU A 40 3.93 9.19 8.43
CA LEU A 40 3.68 7.90 7.81
C LEU A 40 2.37 7.93 7.00
N ALA A 41 1.31 8.52 7.54
CA ALA A 41 0.02 8.67 6.88
C ALA A 41 0.09 9.63 5.67
N GLY A 42 0.83 10.75 5.79
CA GLY A 42 1.05 11.67 4.68
C GLY A 42 1.83 11.01 3.53
N GLY A 43 2.92 10.30 3.84
CA GLY A 43 3.66 9.51 2.85
C GLY A 43 2.78 8.45 2.19
N PHE A 44 2.00 7.71 2.98
CA PHE A 44 1.05 6.72 2.48
C PHE A 44 -0.02 7.33 1.57
N ALA A 45 -0.63 8.46 1.94
CA ALA A 45 -1.63 9.13 1.11
C ALA A 45 -1.08 9.52 -0.26
N LEU A 46 0.19 9.97 -0.34
CA LEU A 46 0.86 10.29 -1.60
C LEU A 46 1.22 9.05 -2.42
N VAL A 47 1.63 7.96 -1.77
CA VAL A 47 1.80 6.66 -2.45
C VAL A 47 0.48 6.18 -3.04
N VAL A 48 -0.62 6.30 -2.29
CA VAL A 48 -1.98 5.96 -2.78
C VAL A 48 -2.40 6.86 -3.92
N LEU A 49 -2.09 8.16 -3.86
CA LEU A 49 -2.37 9.09 -4.96
C LEU A 49 -1.65 8.65 -6.24
N ALA A 50 -0.34 8.37 -6.15
CA ALA A 50 0.42 7.88 -7.30
C ALA A 50 -0.16 6.56 -7.84
N GLN A 51 -0.56 5.63 -6.96
CA GLN A 51 -1.19 4.38 -7.32
C GLN A 51 -2.53 4.59 -8.05
N ALA A 52 -3.42 5.43 -7.51
CA ALA A 52 -4.72 5.71 -8.12
C ALA A 52 -4.59 6.33 -9.51
N LEU A 53 -3.66 7.27 -9.68
CA LEU A 53 -3.36 7.91 -10.96
C LEU A 53 -2.82 6.90 -11.98
N THR A 54 -1.90 6.05 -11.59
CA THR A 54 -1.29 5.06 -12.49
C THR A 54 -2.26 3.94 -12.86
N LEU A 55 -3.05 3.42 -11.92
CA LEU A 55 -4.08 2.42 -12.21
C LEU A 55 -5.16 2.97 -13.16
N GLY A 56 -5.48 4.26 -13.08
CA GLY A 56 -6.43 4.90 -14.00
C GLY A 56 -5.85 5.19 -15.38
N ALA A 57 -4.59 5.61 -15.46
CA ALA A 57 -3.97 6.05 -16.71
C ALA A 57 -3.36 4.91 -17.54
N LEU A 58 -2.70 3.93 -16.91
CA LEU A 58 -1.90 2.92 -17.62
C LEU A 58 -2.67 2.03 -18.60
N PRO A 59 -3.92 1.59 -18.32
CA PRO A 59 -4.68 0.82 -19.30
C PRO A 59 -4.94 1.60 -20.60
N LEU A 60 -5.30 2.88 -20.46
CA LEU A 60 -5.59 3.75 -21.60
C LEU A 60 -4.31 4.18 -22.32
N ALA A 61 -3.26 4.52 -21.59
CA ALA A 61 -1.94 4.82 -22.15
C ALA A 61 -1.36 3.60 -22.89
N GLY A 62 -1.56 2.41 -22.34
CA GLY A 62 -1.23 1.15 -23.00
C GLY A 62 -1.98 0.95 -24.30
N ALA A 63 -3.31 1.17 -24.30
CA ALA A 63 -4.12 1.06 -25.51
C ALA A 63 -3.72 2.08 -26.58
N MET A 64 -3.26 3.27 -26.18
CA MET A 64 -2.80 4.31 -27.12
C MET A 64 -1.46 3.99 -27.77
N LEU A 65 -0.52 3.40 -27.01
CA LEU A 65 0.87 3.22 -27.48
C LEU A 65 1.21 1.79 -27.90
N ALA A 66 0.37 0.80 -27.57
CA ALA A 66 0.64 -0.59 -27.87
C ALA A 66 0.75 -0.82 -29.37
N PRO A 67 1.79 -1.51 -29.87
CA PRO A 67 1.94 -1.83 -31.29
C PRO A 67 0.88 -2.85 -31.79
N ARG A 68 0.24 -3.57 -30.86
CA ARG A 68 -0.87 -4.51 -31.12
C ARG A 68 -1.86 -4.44 -29.94
N PRO A 69 -3.18 -4.59 -30.20
CA PRO A 69 -4.20 -4.50 -29.14
C PRO A 69 -4.00 -5.46 -27.95
N GLU A 70 -3.45 -6.65 -28.21
CA GLU A 70 -3.19 -7.69 -27.19
C GLU A 70 -2.15 -7.25 -26.15
N LEU A 71 -1.31 -6.27 -26.49
CA LEU A 71 -0.28 -5.73 -25.60
C LEU A 71 -0.78 -4.52 -24.78
N ALA A 72 -2.00 -4.05 -24.99
CA ALA A 72 -2.52 -2.86 -24.32
C ALA A 72 -2.51 -2.97 -22.78
N ALA A 73 -2.76 -4.15 -22.24
CA ALA A 73 -2.73 -4.40 -20.79
C ALA A 73 -1.30 -4.54 -20.20
N LEU A 74 -0.26 -4.64 -21.03
CA LEU A 74 1.11 -4.94 -20.57
C LEU A 74 1.68 -3.89 -19.61
N PRO A 75 1.48 -2.57 -19.76
CA PRO A 75 1.95 -1.60 -18.78
C PRO A 75 1.33 -1.81 -17.39
N LEU A 76 0.03 -2.09 -17.31
CA LEU A 76 -0.64 -2.38 -16.05
C LEU A 76 -0.16 -3.71 -15.44
N ALA A 77 -0.01 -4.74 -16.27
CA ALA A 77 0.54 -6.03 -15.82
C ALA A 77 1.99 -5.88 -15.30
N ALA A 78 2.81 -5.07 -15.97
CA ALA A 78 4.18 -4.76 -15.54
C ALA A 78 4.21 -4.02 -14.20
N LEU A 79 3.28 -3.08 -13.97
CA LEU A 79 3.14 -2.41 -12.68
C LEU A 79 2.82 -3.43 -11.56
N LEU A 80 1.81 -4.27 -11.74
CA LEU A 80 1.40 -5.24 -10.72
C LEU A 80 2.46 -6.31 -10.48
N LEU A 81 3.13 -6.79 -11.54
CA LEU A 81 4.25 -7.70 -11.44
C LEU A 81 5.43 -7.05 -10.71
N GLY A 82 5.79 -5.82 -11.05
CA GLY A 82 6.82 -5.05 -10.38
C GLY A 82 6.52 -4.88 -8.88
N ALA A 83 5.26 -4.62 -8.53
CA ALA A 83 4.83 -4.54 -7.15
C ALA A 83 4.98 -5.86 -6.38
N ALA A 84 4.56 -6.97 -6.99
CA ALA A 84 4.67 -8.30 -6.39
C ALA A 84 6.15 -8.70 -6.18
N LEU A 85 6.99 -8.51 -7.18
CA LEU A 85 8.43 -8.83 -7.11
C LEU A 85 9.16 -7.95 -6.09
N ALA A 86 8.75 -6.69 -5.91
CA ALA A 86 9.36 -5.77 -4.96
C ALA A 86 9.05 -6.12 -3.50
N SER A 87 8.07 -6.97 -3.20
CA SER A 87 7.71 -7.34 -1.83
C SER A 87 8.86 -7.97 -1.06
N LEU A 88 9.68 -8.81 -1.72
CA LEU A 88 10.83 -9.45 -1.08
C LEU A 88 11.96 -8.45 -0.78
N PRO A 89 12.49 -7.67 -1.75
CA PRO A 89 13.52 -6.68 -1.45
C PRO A 89 13.02 -5.59 -0.50
N ALA A 90 11.74 -5.19 -0.56
CA ALA A 90 11.17 -4.21 0.36
C ALA A 90 11.23 -4.72 1.81
N SER A 91 10.81 -5.96 2.07
CA SER A 91 10.85 -6.52 3.41
C SER A 91 12.29 -6.69 3.94
N PHE A 92 13.22 -7.08 3.05
CA PHE A 92 14.64 -7.18 3.39
C PHE A 92 15.24 -5.82 3.77
N LEU A 93 14.95 -4.77 3.00
CA LEU A 93 15.46 -3.43 3.26
C LEU A 93 14.88 -2.83 4.55
N LEU A 94 13.58 -3.05 4.80
CA LEU A 94 12.93 -2.64 6.04
C LEU A 94 13.58 -3.27 7.27
N ASP A 95 13.92 -4.55 7.20
CA ASP A 95 14.51 -5.31 8.30
C ASP A 95 15.97 -4.89 8.57
N ASN A 96 16.78 -4.66 7.53
CA ASN A 96 18.20 -4.39 7.67
C ASN A 96 18.54 -2.89 7.78
N PHE A 97 17.84 -2.03 7.03
CA PHE A 97 18.15 -0.61 6.90
C PHE A 97 17.07 0.32 7.49
N GLY A 98 15.95 -0.27 7.93
CA GLY A 98 14.84 0.46 8.53
C GLY A 98 13.90 1.11 7.53
N ARG A 99 12.79 1.63 8.06
CA ARG A 99 11.67 2.16 7.27
C ARG A 99 12.03 3.42 6.47
N ARG A 100 12.92 4.27 6.99
CA ARG A 100 13.36 5.49 6.31
C ARG A 100 14.05 5.16 4.99
N ALA A 101 15.06 4.28 5.02
CA ALA A 101 15.81 3.89 3.83
C ALA A 101 14.95 3.13 2.83
N ALA A 102 14.15 2.17 3.30
CA ALA A 102 13.31 1.36 2.44
C ALA A 102 12.24 2.19 1.73
N PHE A 103 11.48 3.02 2.46
CA PHE A 103 10.45 3.87 1.84
C PHE A 103 11.04 4.96 0.95
N ALA A 104 12.21 5.52 1.31
CA ALA A 104 12.91 6.47 0.44
C ALA A 104 13.34 5.83 -0.89
N LEU A 105 13.90 4.61 -0.86
CA LEU A 105 14.23 3.89 -2.08
C LEU A 105 12.99 3.57 -2.91
N GLY A 106 11.93 3.04 -2.28
CA GLY A 106 10.67 2.77 -2.98
C GLY A 106 10.12 4.01 -3.68
N ALA A 107 10.05 5.14 -2.97
CA ALA A 107 9.59 6.40 -3.53
C ALA A 107 10.51 6.91 -4.65
N SER A 108 11.84 6.75 -4.53
CA SER A 108 12.79 7.12 -5.58
C SER A 108 12.58 6.31 -6.87
N LEU A 109 12.32 5.00 -6.75
CA LEU A 109 11.92 4.15 -7.88
C LEU A 109 10.62 4.66 -8.51
N GLY A 110 9.65 5.07 -7.69
CA GLY A 110 8.39 5.65 -8.14
C GLY A 110 8.57 6.97 -8.89
N VAL A 111 9.45 7.86 -8.42
CA VAL A 111 9.80 9.09 -9.13
C VAL A 111 10.41 8.77 -10.50
N ALA A 112 11.42 7.91 -10.53
CA ALA A 112 12.08 7.54 -11.77
C ALA A 112 11.12 6.84 -12.76
N GLY A 113 10.29 5.92 -12.27
CA GLY A 113 9.28 5.23 -13.07
C GLY A 113 8.22 6.18 -13.64
N GLY A 114 7.73 7.11 -12.81
CA GLY A 114 6.73 8.09 -13.23
C GLY A 114 7.28 9.09 -14.27
N LEU A 115 8.52 9.59 -14.07
CA LEU A 115 9.18 10.43 -15.07
C LEU A 115 9.42 9.68 -16.38
N MET A 116 9.86 8.42 -16.30
CA MET A 116 10.05 7.57 -17.48
C MET A 116 8.74 7.34 -18.23
N ALA A 117 7.65 7.04 -17.52
CA ALA A 117 6.34 6.85 -18.12
C ALA A 117 5.79 8.15 -18.74
N THR A 118 6.01 9.30 -18.10
CA THR A 118 5.69 10.63 -18.65
C THR A 118 6.39 10.87 -19.96
N TYR A 119 7.69 10.64 -19.99
CA TYR A 119 8.51 10.84 -21.18
C TYR A 119 8.16 9.84 -22.30
N ALA A 120 7.77 8.62 -21.92
CA ALA A 120 7.27 7.61 -22.86
C ALA A 120 6.02 8.09 -23.61
N MET A 121 5.09 8.79 -22.92
CA MET A 121 3.90 9.38 -23.57
C MET A 121 4.28 10.49 -24.55
N ALA A 122 5.26 11.31 -24.21
CA ALA A 122 5.71 12.39 -25.09
C ALA A 122 6.41 11.86 -26.36
N LEU A 123 7.13 10.73 -26.27
CA LEU A 123 7.85 10.11 -27.39
C LEU A 123 7.03 9.05 -28.16
N GLY A 124 5.88 8.64 -27.64
CA GLY A 124 5.14 7.48 -28.19
C GLY A 124 5.88 6.15 -27.99
N ALA A 125 6.69 6.01 -26.93
CA ALA A 125 7.60 4.89 -26.72
C ALA A 125 6.99 3.81 -25.81
N PHE A 126 6.27 2.84 -26.37
CA PHE A 126 5.61 1.77 -25.61
C PHE A 126 6.53 0.97 -24.68
N PRO A 127 7.74 0.51 -25.09
CA PRO A 127 8.63 -0.24 -24.18
C PRO A 127 9.05 0.58 -22.96
N MET A 128 9.26 1.88 -23.15
CA MET A 128 9.61 2.80 -22.06
C MET A 128 8.43 2.98 -21.09
N LEU A 129 7.19 3.02 -21.58
CA LEU A 129 5.99 3.06 -20.74
C LEU A 129 5.89 1.79 -19.87
N VAL A 130 6.12 0.61 -20.45
CA VAL A 130 6.12 -0.67 -19.74
C VAL A 130 7.20 -0.70 -18.64
N LEU A 131 8.40 -0.23 -18.94
CA LEU A 131 9.50 -0.18 -17.97
C LEU A 131 9.20 0.84 -16.85
N GLY A 132 8.71 2.02 -17.19
CA GLY A 132 8.30 3.02 -16.21
C GLY A 132 7.18 2.52 -15.30
N ALA A 133 6.22 1.80 -15.86
CA ALA A 133 5.15 1.16 -15.10
C ALA A 133 5.68 0.07 -14.13
N ALA A 134 6.66 -0.74 -14.53
CA ALA A 134 7.30 -1.73 -13.66
C ALA A 134 7.99 -1.07 -12.45
N TRP A 135 8.65 0.08 -12.64
CA TRP A 135 9.29 0.82 -11.55
C TRP A 135 8.28 1.50 -10.62
N LEU A 136 7.20 2.06 -11.19
CA LEU A 136 6.06 2.55 -10.40
C LEU A 136 5.45 1.42 -9.57
N GLY A 137 5.35 0.22 -10.16
CA GLY A 137 4.93 -0.99 -9.47
C GLY A 137 5.86 -1.37 -8.33
N ALA A 138 7.17 -1.34 -8.55
CA ALA A 138 8.13 -1.58 -7.47
C ALA A 138 7.90 -0.61 -6.29
N ALA A 139 7.71 0.69 -6.56
CA ALA A 139 7.37 1.67 -5.53
C ALA A 139 6.08 1.32 -4.78
N GLN A 140 5.06 0.82 -5.48
CA GLN A 140 3.82 0.34 -4.87
C GLN A 140 4.05 -0.87 -3.96
N GLY A 141 4.91 -1.82 -4.35
CA GLY A 141 5.31 -2.95 -3.51
C GLY A 141 5.93 -2.50 -2.18
N PHE A 142 6.81 -1.48 -2.21
CA PHE A 142 7.30 -0.83 -0.99
C PHE A 142 6.16 -0.15 -0.20
N GLY A 143 5.21 0.46 -0.90
CA GLY A 143 4.05 1.13 -0.32
C GLY A 143 3.15 0.21 0.50
N MET A 144 3.08 -1.08 0.16
CA MET A 144 2.31 -2.08 0.92
C MET A 144 2.76 -2.17 2.39
N PHE A 145 4.05 -1.96 2.66
CA PHE A 145 4.63 -2.10 3.99
C PHE A 145 4.32 -0.94 4.95
N TYR A 146 3.75 0.17 4.49
CA TYR A 146 3.32 1.26 5.38
C TYR A 146 2.34 0.79 6.45
N ARG A 147 1.40 -0.11 6.11
CA ARG A 147 0.42 -0.67 7.06
C ARG A 147 1.10 -1.55 8.12
N HIS A 148 2.13 -2.29 7.73
CA HIS A 148 2.93 -3.08 8.66
C HIS A 148 3.78 -2.19 9.56
N ALA A 149 4.33 -1.09 9.01
CA ALA A 149 5.05 -0.09 9.80
C ALA A 149 4.17 0.54 10.88
N ALA A 150 2.92 0.85 10.57
CA ALA A 150 1.96 1.35 11.55
C ALA A 150 1.60 0.31 12.61
N ALA A 151 1.48 -0.96 12.23
CA ALA A 151 1.17 -2.05 13.15
C ALA A 151 2.31 -2.35 14.12
N PHE A 152 3.56 -2.42 13.64
CA PHE A 152 4.76 -2.67 14.47
C PHE A 152 5.02 -1.55 15.46
N GLY A 153 4.82 -0.32 15.05
CA GLY A 153 5.08 0.84 15.89
C GLY A 153 4.03 1.11 16.96
N ALA A 154 2.96 0.31 17.05
CA ALA A 154 1.82 0.55 17.92
C ALA A 154 1.77 -0.41 19.11
N ALA A 155 1.49 0.11 20.31
CA ALA A 155 1.07 -0.72 21.44
C ALA A 155 -0.19 -1.52 21.06
N THR A 156 -0.33 -2.75 21.60
CA THR A 156 -1.40 -3.68 21.22
C THR A 156 -2.80 -3.05 21.24
N GLY A 157 -3.13 -2.26 22.27
CA GLY A 157 -4.44 -1.58 22.38
C GLY A 157 -4.66 -0.43 21.38
N ALA A 158 -3.58 0.18 20.86
CA ALA A 158 -3.65 1.29 19.90
C ALA A 158 -3.49 0.85 18.44
N ARG A 159 -3.02 -0.38 18.20
CA ARG A 159 -2.65 -0.91 16.88
C ARG A 159 -3.78 -0.78 15.86
N ALA A 160 -4.98 -1.24 16.21
CA ALA A 160 -6.14 -1.15 15.32
C ALA A 160 -6.44 0.29 14.88
N GLY A 161 -6.39 1.25 15.80
CA GLY A 161 -6.62 2.66 15.49
C GLY A 161 -5.49 3.29 14.66
N MET A 162 -4.25 2.85 14.82
CA MET A 162 -3.12 3.38 14.05
C MET A 162 -3.14 2.87 12.60
N VAL A 163 -3.36 1.57 12.41
CA VAL A 163 -3.50 0.98 11.06
C VAL A 163 -4.73 1.55 10.35
N ALA A 164 -5.85 1.71 11.07
CA ALA A 164 -7.07 2.32 10.53
C ALA A 164 -6.84 3.75 10.04
N ARG A 165 -6.16 4.59 10.82
CA ARG A 165 -5.84 5.98 10.42
C ARG A 165 -4.88 6.03 9.25
N LEU A 166 -3.89 5.13 9.22
CA LEU A 166 -2.97 5.07 8.09
C LEU A 166 -3.73 4.73 6.79
N ILE A 167 -4.48 3.62 6.78
CA ILE A 167 -5.23 3.19 5.60
C ILE A 167 -6.23 4.27 5.21
N GLY A 168 -6.97 4.82 6.19
CA GLY A 168 -7.95 5.87 5.95
C GLY A 168 -7.38 7.16 5.34
N ALA A 169 -6.09 7.47 5.57
CA ALA A 169 -5.44 8.61 4.94
C ALA A 169 -5.39 8.50 3.40
N GLY A 170 -5.43 7.28 2.86
CA GLY A 170 -5.53 7.05 1.43
C GLY A 170 -6.79 7.63 0.77
N ALA A 171 -7.86 7.88 1.54
CA ALA A 171 -9.08 8.51 1.02
C ALA A 171 -8.83 9.92 0.44
N LEU A 172 -7.82 10.62 0.93
CA LEU A 172 -7.42 11.93 0.38
C LEU A 172 -7.03 11.85 -1.10
N ALA A 173 -6.48 10.72 -1.54
CA ALA A 173 -6.14 10.48 -2.93
C ALA A 173 -7.39 10.46 -3.84
N GLY A 174 -8.47 9.81 -3.40
CA GLY A 174 -9.74 9.79 -4.13
C GLY A 174 -10.39 11.17 -4.23
N LEU A 175 -10.27 11.98 -3.18
CA LEU A 175 -10.82 13.34 -3.15
C LEU A 175 -10.02 14.32 -4.01
N ALA A 176 -8.69 14.29 -3.92
CA ALA A 176 -7.82 15.25 -4.61
C ALA A 176 -7.42 14.79 -6.02
N GLY A 177 -7.32 13.47 -6.24
CA GLY A 177 -6.75 12.87 -7.46
C GLY A 177 -7.36 13.39 -8.74
N PRO A 178 -8.69 13.35 -8.94
CA PRO A 178 -9.31 13.77 -10.19
C PRO A 178 -9.07 15.25 -10.55
N LEU A 179 -9.15 16.12 -9.55
CA LEU A 179 -8.90 17.56 -9.74
C LEU A 179 -7.45 17.83 -10.14
N LEU A 180 -6.52 17.20 -9.41
CA LEU A 180 -5.09 17.36 -9.67
C LEU A 180 -4.71 16.73 -11.02
N ALA A 181 -5.28 15.57 -11.38
CA ALA A 181 -5.05 14.93 -12.66
C ALA A 181 -5.56 15.81 -13.82
N GLY A 182 -6.77 16.36 -13.72
CA GLY A 182 -7.31 17.27 -14.73
C GLY A 182 -6.44 18.53 -14.94
N ALA A 183 -5.95 19.13 -13.86
CA ALA A 183 -5.04 20.26 -13.93
C ALA A 183 -3.70 19.90 -14.57
N ALA A 184 -3.14 18.73 -14.21
CA ALA A 184 -1.87 18.25 -14.76
C ALA A 184 -1.97 17.91 -16.26
N GLU A 185 -3.09 17.28 -16.69
CA GLU A 185 -3.36 17.03 -18.12
C GLU A 185 -3.48 18.32 -18.92
N ALA A 186 -4.22 19.30 -18.38
CA ALA A 186 -4.35 20.61 -19.03
C ALA A 186 -2.98 21.32 -19.19
N ALA A 187 -2.10 21.18 -18.21
CA ALA A 187 -0.77 21.80 -18.23
C ALA A 187 0.19 21.16 -19.25
N LEU A 188 -0.01 19.88 -19.60
CA LEU A 188 0.86 19.14 -20.51
C LEU A 188 0.22 18.82 -21.87
N THR A 189 -0.85 19.53 -22.24
CA THR A 189 -1.42 19.45 -23.59
C THR A 189 -0.32 19.73 -24.63
N PRO A 190 -0.17 18.93 -25.73
CA PRO A 190 -1.12 17.89 -26.20
C PRO A 190 -0.82 16.45 -25.78
N TYR A 191 0.06 16.24 -24.82
CA TYR A 191 0.55 14.90 -24.43
C TYR A 191 -0.43 14.22 -23.48
N THR A 192 -1.42 13.52 -24.00
CA THR A 192 -2.43 12.78 -23.21
C THR A 192 -1.78 11.80 -22.24
N PHE A 193 -2.25 11.76 -20.99
CA PHE A 193 -1.74 11.00 -19.84
C PHE A 193 -0.34 11.39 -19.34
N ALA A 194 0.40 12.25 -20.04
CA ALA A 194 1.70 12.71 -19.57
C ALA A 194 1.57 13.51 -18.27
N GLY A 195 0.55 14.38 -18.16
CA GLY A 195 0.26 15.15 -16.96
C GLY A 195 -0.06 14.26 -15.74
N THR A 196 -0.91 13.28 -15.93
CA THR A 196 -1.29 12.32 -14.88
C THR A 196 -0.09 11.50 -14.39
N LEU A 197 0.77 11.03 -15.29
CA LEU A 197 1.97 10.27 -14.95
C LEU A 197 3.04 11.15 -14.30
N LEU A 198 3.19 12.40 -14.72
CA LEU A 198 4.06 13.37 -14.05
C LEU A 198 3.55 13.66 -12.63
N LEU A 199 2.25 13.82 -12.46
CA LEU A 199 1.65 14.01 -11.14
C LEU A 199 1.90 12.80 -10.24
N ALA A 200 1.87 11.58 -10.78
CA ALA A 200 2.23 10.37 -10.03
C ALA A 200 3.71 10.41 -9.59
N ALA A 201 4.63 10.87 -10.46
CA ALA A 201 6.03 11.08 -10.10
C ALA A 201 6.19 12.14 -8.99
N LEU A 202 5.46 13.25 -9.08
CA LEU A 202 5.48 14.32 -8.06
C LEU A 202 4.89 13.84 -6.73
N ALA A 203 3.84 13.02 -6.76
CA ALA A 203 3.30 12.38 -5.56
C ALA A 203 4.35 11.46 -4.90
N GLN A 204 5.10 10.68 -5.69
CA GLN A 204 6.20 9.86 -5.18
C GLN A 204 7.36 10.72 -4.64
N LEU A 205 7.65 11.88 -5.25
CA LEU A 205 8.63 12.83 -4.73
C LEU A 205 8.19 13.39 -3.35
N GLY A 206 6.92 13.71 -3.20
CA GLY A 206 6.35 14.05 -1.90
C GLY A 206 6.42 12.91 -0.88
N ALA A 207 6.15 11.67 -1.30
CA ALA A 207 6.30 10.49 -0.45
C ALA A 207 7.77 10.28 -0.04
N LEU A 208 8.73 10.53 -0.93
CA LEU A 208 10.16 10.54 -0.63
C LEU A 208 10.51 11.55 0.46
N ALA A 209 9.99 12.78 0.35
CA ALA A 209 10.19 13.81 1.36
C ALA A 209 9.67 13.35 2.75
N PHE A 210 8.46 12.78 2.80
CA PHE A 210 7.95 12.21 4.04
C PHE A 210 8.79 11.03 4.56
N ALA A 211 9.26 10.14 3.66
CA ALA A 211 10.11 9.02 4.04
C ALA A 211 11.42 9.47 4.69
N VAL A 212 12.08 10.47 4.11
CA VAL A 212 13.34 11.04 4.66
C VAL A 212 13.13 11.68 6.03
N LEU A 213 11.93 12.21 6.30
CA LEU A 213 11.56 12.82 7.58
C LEU A 213 11.08 11.80 8.63
N LEU A 214 10.96 10.50 8.29
CA LEU A 214 10.60 9.48 9.25
C LEU A 214 11.73 9.28 10.27
N PRO A 215 11.40 9.09 11.55
CA PRO A 215 12.39 8.67 12.53
C PRO A 215 12.93 7.29 12.15
N GLU A 216 14.21 7.06 12.35
CA GLU A 216 14.82 5.77 12.12
C GLU A 216 14.21 4.73 13.06
N ALA A 217 13.55 3.75 12.49
CA ALA A 217 13.06 2.58 13.20
C ALA A 217 13.16 1.39 12.23
N ARG A 218 13.80 0.34 12.72
CA ARG A 218 13.91 -0.92 11.99
C ARG A 218 12.70 -1.78 12.31
N PHE A 219 12.25 -2.57 11.34
CA PHE A 219 11.27 -3.63 11.58
C PHE A 219 11.89 -4.87 12.23
N SER A 220 13.13 -4.77 12.73
CA SER A 220 13.89 -5.93 13.11
C SER A 220 13.53 -6.43 14.50
N HIS A 221 13.79 -7.71 14.73
CA HIS A 221 13.86 -8.32 16.04
C HIS A 221 14.80 -7.59 16.99
N ALA A 222 15.71 -6.74 16.48
CA ALA A 222 16.61 -5.93 17.29
C ALA A 222 15.88 -4.83 18.10
N ASP A 223 14.81 -4.22 17.53
CA ASP A 223 13.98 -3.26 18.27
C ASP A 223 13.15 -3.97 19.35
N LEU A 224 12.77 -5.23 19.09
CA LEU A 224 12.10 -6.10 20.06
C LEU A 224 13.07 -6.58 21.14
N THR A 225 14.37 -6.70 20.85
CA THR A 225 15.37 -7.13 21.85
C THR A 225 15.67 -6.04 22.88
N VAL A 226 15.65 -4.77 22.50
CA VAL A 226 15.80 -3.67 23.45
C VAL A 226 14.61 -3.60 24.42
N GLU A 227 13.38 -3.82 23.93
CA GLU A 227 12.19 -3.96 24.77
C GLU A 227 12.19 -5.25 25.61
N ALA A 228 12.69 -6.35 25.05
CA ALA A 228 12.77 -7.63 25.72
C ALA A 228 13.86 -7.65 26.81
N MET A 229 14.90 -6.85 26.69
CA MET A 229 15.91 -6.66 27.76
C MET A 229 15.35 -5.80 28.91
N ALA A 230 14.43 -4.87 28.60
CA ALA A 230 13.74 -4.05 29.60
C ALA A 230 12.57 -4.77 30.31
N ALA A 231 12.01 -5.81 29.69
CA ALA A 231 10.90 -6.61 30.23
C ALA A 231 11.02 -8.08 29.77
N PRO A 232 11.78 -8.93 30.47
CA PRO A 232 12.07 -10.30 30.03
C PRO A 232 10.85 -11.22 29.89
N GLN A 233 9.69 -10.82 30.39
CA GLN A 233 8.51 -11.69 30.52
C GLN A 233 7.52 -11.62 29.35
N GLN A 234 7.71 -10.76 28.36
CA GLN A 234 6.73 -10.61 27.27
C GLN A 234 7.38 -10.48 25.89
N ARG A 235 8.20 -11.44 25.49
CA ARG A 235 8.61 -11.53 24.07
C ARG A 235 7.39 -11.95 23.25
N PRO A 236 6.93 -11.11 22.27
CA PRO A 236 5.90 -11.56 21.36
C PRO A 236 6.40 -12.81 20.63
N ALA A 237 5.61 -13.88 20.65
CA ALA A 237 5.97 -15.10 19.97
C ALA A 237 6.13 -14.86 18.46
N PRO A 238 7.09 -15.52 17.78
CA PRO A 238 7.19 -15.47 16.32
C PRO A 238 5.90 -16.00 15.71
N LEU A 239 5.49 -15.42 14.59
CA LEU A 239 4.29 -15.87 13.87
C LEU A 239 4.52 -17.28 13.32
N ALA A 240 3.61 -18.22 13.61
CA ALA A 240 3.64 -19.52 12.98
C ALA A 240 3.21 -19.43 11.50
N TRP A 241 3.87 -20.16 10.59
CA TRP A 241 3.53 -20.13 9.15
C TRP A 241 2.06 -20.49 8.86
N ARG A 242 1.49 -21.40 9.62
CA ARG A 242 0.05 -21.75 9.50
C ARG A 242 -0.89 -20.59 9.80
N ALA A 243 -0.48 -19.66 10.68
CA ALA A 243 -1.28 -18.48 11.02
C ALA A 243 -1.28 -17.42 9.92
N LEU A 244 -0.33 -17.51 8.96
CA LEU A 244 -0.27 -16.66 7.77
C LEU A 244 -1.36 -17.00 6.75
N VAL A 245 -1.82 -18.25 6.70
CA VAL A 245 -2.68 -18.76 5.62
C VAL A 245 -4.01 -18.01 5.54
N ALA A 246 -4.75 -17.92 6.64
CA ALA A 246 -6.08 -17.31 6.63
C ALA A 246 -6.04 -15.81 6.24
N PRO A 247 -5.21 -14.93 6.86
CA PRO A 247 -5.17 -13.54 6.47
C PRO A 247 -4.66 -13.35 5.03
N THR A 248 -3.77 -14.22 4.54
CA THR A 248 -3.28 -14.15 3.16
C THR A 248 -4.35 -14.57 2.15
N LEU A 249 -5.07 -15.66 2.38
CA LEU A 249 -6.15 -16.08 1.48
C LEU A 249 -7.28 -15.07 1.43
N ILE A 250 -7.74 -14.57 2.59
CA ILE A 250 -8.79 -13.54 2.65
C ILE A 250 -8.32 -12.27 1.91
N GLY A 251 -7.10 -11.82 2.19
CA GLY A 251 -6.53 -10.65 1.53
C GLY A 251 -6.39 -10.84 0.02
N ALA A 252 -5.85 -11.98 -0.44
CA ALA A 252 -5.66 -12.28 -1.85
C ALA A 252 -6.99 -12.30 -2.61
N LEU A 253 -8.02 -12.96 -2.07
CA LEU A 253 -9.35 -12.96 -2.68
C LEU A 253 -9.96 -11.56 -2.75
N ALA A 254 -9.82 -10.75 -1.69
CA ALA A 254 -10.30 -9.37 -1.69
C ALA A 254 -9.54 -8.49 -2.71
N TRP A 255 -8.22 -8.68 -2.85
CA TRP A 255 -7.42 -7.96 -3.84
C TRP A 255 -7.77 -8.35 -5.27
N GLY A 256 -7.92 -9.65 -5.56
CA GLY A 256 -8.33 -10.14 -6.87
C GLY A 256 -9.72 -9.62 -7.26
N ALA A 257 -10.70 -9.72 -6.36
CA ALA A 257 -12.05 -9.22 -6.60
C ALA A 257 -12.08 -7.70 -6.83
N MET A 258 -11.28 -6.94 -6.06
CA MET A 258 -11.19 -5.49 -6.19
C MET A 258 -10.58 -5.08 -7.53
N THR A 259 -9.48 -5.72 -7.96
CA THR A 259 -8.83 -5.36 -9.23
C THR A 259 -9.65 -5.81 -10.43
N SER A 260 -10.35 -6.93 -10.37
CA SER A 260 -11.32 -7.35 -11.38
C SER A 260 -12.47 -6.34 -11.52
N ALA A 261 -13.04 -5.90 -10.40
CA ALA A 261 -14.08 -4.85 -10.42
C ALA A 261 -13.55 -3.50 -10.95
N MET A 262 -12.31 -3.12 -10.61
CA MET A 262 -11.67 -1.91 -11.15
C MET A 262 -11.49 -1.97 -12.68
N ALA A 263 -11.21 -3.13 -13.23
CA ALA A 263 -11.10 -3.33 -14.68
C ALA A 263 -12.48 -3.34 -15.36
N GLY A 264 -13.45 -4.01 -14.75
CA GLY A 264 -14.76 -4.28 -15.38
C GLY A 264 -15.79 -3.18 -15.18
N ALA A 265 -15.92 -2.57 -13.99
CA ALA A 265 -17.01 -1.64 -13.69
C ALA A 265 -17.06 -0.39 -14.60
N PRO A 266 -15.94 0.27 -14.95
CA PRO A 266 -15.97 1.39 -15.87
C PRO A 266 -16.49 1.00 -17.27
N LEU A 267 -16.15 -0.20 -17.75
CA LEU A 267 -16.60 -0.72 -19.04
C LEU A 267 -18.10 -1.04 -19.01
N SER A 268 -18.58 -1.66 -17.93
CA SER A 268 -20.01 -1.95 -17.74
C SER A 268 -20.83 -0.66 -17.66
N LEU A 269 -20.34 0.37 -16.96
CA LEU A 269 -20.98 1.69 -16.90
C LEU A 269 -21.04 2.37 -18.27
N ALA A 270 -19.96 2.30 -19.04
CA ALA A 270 -19.93 2.81 -20.41
C ALA A 270 -20.95 2.06 -21.31
N GLY A 271 -21.06 0.73 -21.15
CA GLY A 271 -22.08 -0.09 -21.82
C GLY A 271 -23.51 0.29 -21.46
N CYS A 272 -23.75 0.83 -20.26
CA CYS A 272 -25.02 1.41 -19.82
C CYS A 272 -25.25 2.84 -20.34
N GLY A 273 -24.37 3.38 -21.19
CA GLY A 273 -24.49 4.74 -21.74
C GLY A 273 -24.05 5.85 -20.74
N VAL A 274 -23.37 5.52 -19.66
CA VAL A 274 -22.85 6.52 -18.72
C VAL A 274 -21.68 7.27 -19.34
N GLY A 275 -21.74 8.60 -19.33
CA GLY A 275 -20.67 9.43 -19.90
C GLY A 275 -19.38 9.40 -19.09
N VAL A 276 -18.24 9.56 -19.77
CA VAL A 276 -16.88 9.51 -19.20
C VAL A 276 -16.71 10.39 -17.95
N PRO A 277 -17.21 11.64 -17.89
CA PRO A 277 -17.04 12.47 -16.68
C PRO A 277 -17.70 11.85 -15.44
N LEU A 278 -18.89 11.24 -15.61
CA LEU A 278 -19.60 10.60 -14.51
C LEU A 278 -18.90 9.29 -14.07
N ILE A 279 -18.42 8.49 -15.04
CA ILE A 279 -17.60 7.30 -14.73
C ILE A 279 -16.35 7.69 -13.92
N SER A 280 -15.65 8.74 -14.33
CA SER A 280 -14.48 9.25 -13.59
C SER A 280 -14.84 9.67 -12.16
N GLY A 281 -16.00 10.31 -11.97
CA GLY A 281 -16.52 10.64 -10.64
C GLY A 281 -16.81 9.40 -9.80
N ILE A 282 -17.43 8.37 -10.38
CA ILE A 282 -17.73 7.09 -9.70
C ILE A 282 -16.40 6.39 -9.29
N VAL A 283 -15.42 6.36 -10.17
CA VAL A 283 -14.08 5.82 -9.87
C VAL A 283 -13.42 6.60 -8.73
N ALA A 284 -13.50 7.93 -8.71
CA ALA A 284 -12.97 8.75 -7.62
C ALA A 284 -13.61 8.38 -6.27
N TRP A 285 -14.94 8.27 -6.24
CA TRP A 285 -15.66 7.83 -5.05
C TRP A 285 -15.35 6.38 -4.67
N HIS A 286 -15.08 5.50 -5.63
CA HIS A 286 -14.60 4.15 -5.35
C HIS A 286 -13.24 4.19 -4.63
N VAL A 287 -12.30 5.04 -5.06
CA VAL A 287 -11.01 5.21 -4.36
C VAL A 287 -11.25 5.72 -2.93
N VAL A 288 -12.19 6.66 -2.71
CA VAL A 288 -12.58 7.05 -1.35
C VAL A 288 -13.10 5.84 -0.56
N ALA A 289 -13.97 5.02 -1.17
CA ALA A 289 -14.52 3.82 -0.55
C ALA A 289 -13.47 2.74 -0.27
N MET A 290 -12.38 2.68 -1.02
CA MET A 290 -11.23 1.79 -0.75
C MET A 290 -10.47 2.15 0.54
N TYR A 291 -10.61 3.36 1.06
CA TYR A 291 -9.77 3.79 2.18
C TYR A 291 -10.56 4.34 3.37
N ALA A 292 -11.58 5.17 3.14
CA ALA A 292 -12.34 5.83 4.20
C ALA A 292 -12.99 4.86 5.21
N PRO A 293 -13.59 3.72 4.81
CA PRO A 293 -14.21 2.79 5.76
C PRO A 293 -13.24 2.21 6.78
N ALA A 294 -11.93 2.16 6.48
CA ALA A 294 -10.92 1.71 7.42
C ALA A 294 -10.92 2.56 8.71
N LEU A 295 -11.29 3.85 8.64
CA LEU A 295 -11.39 4.72 9.83
C LEU A 295 -12.40 4.18 10.85
N ALA A 296 -13.55 3.70 10.38
CA ALA A 296 -14.54 3.01 11.24
C ALA A 296 -14.09 1.59 11.60
N GLY A 297 -13.31 0.95 10.73
CA GLY A 297 -12.83 -0.42 10.89
C GLY A 297 -12.05 -0.63 12.18
N GLY A 298 -11.28 0.35 12.64
CA GLY A 298 -10.59 0.30 13.92
C GLY A 298 -11.53 0.14 15.14
N VAL A 299 -12.73 0.72 15.09
CA VAL A 299 -13.77 0.54 16.10
C VAL A 299 -14.44 -0.83 15.95
N LEU A 300 -14.75 -1.22 14.73
CA LEU A 300 -15.36 -2.52 14.43
C LEU A 300 -14.49 -3.67 14.92
N VAL A 301 -13.17 -3.65 14.66
CA VAL A 301 -12.25 -4.67 15.16
C VAL A 301 -12.28 -4.77 16.68
N ARG A 302 -12.37 -3.65 17.40
CA ARG A 302 -12.47 -3.68 18.87
C ARG A 302 -13.78 -4.29 19.37
N ARG A 303 -14.86 -4.21 18.58
CA ARG A 303 -16.18 -4.73 18.96
C ARG A 303 -16.38 -6.19 18.63
N ILE A 304 -16.01 -6.61 17.42
CA ILE A 304 -16.31 -7.94 16.90
C ILE A 304 -15.06 -8.81 16.65
N GLY A 305 -13.85 -8.22 16.74
CA GLY A 305 -12.59 -8.92 16.45
C GLY A 305 -12.16 -8.79 14.98
N ALA A 306 -10.88 -9.09 14.72
CA ALA A 306 -10.30 -8.96 13.37
C ALA A 306 -10.81 -10.07 12.42
N THR A 307 -10.90 -11.32 12.88
CA THR A 307 -11.31 -12.45 12.03
C THR A 307 -12.77 -12.35 11.55
N PRO A 308 -13.78 -12.10 12.41
CA PRO A 308 -15.14 -11.90 11.94
C PRO A 308 -15.26 -10.71 10.97
N LEU A 309 -14.57 -9.59 11.26
CA LEU A 309 -14.57 -8.45 10.36
C LEU A 309 -13.95 -8.80 9.00
N ALA A 310 -12.86 -9.55 8.96
CA ALA A 310 -12.21 -9.98 7.72
C ALA A 310 -13.15 -10.85 6.85
N LEU A 311 -13.87 -11.80 7.46
CA LEU A 311 -14.82 -12.65 6.75
C LEU A 311 -16.04 -11.89 6.23
N LEU A 312 -16.62 -10.99 7.04
CA LEU A 312 -17.72 -10.12 6.62
C LEU A 312 -17.30 -9.18 5.49
N ALA A 313 -16.10 -8.60 5.60
CA ALA A 313 -15.54 -7.72 4.59
C ALA A 313 -15.25 -8.47 3.27
N LEU A 314 -14.74 -9.70 3.35
CA LEU A 314 -14.55 -10.55 2.17
C LEU A 314 -15.88 -10.91 1.52
N ALA A 315 -16.89 -11.32 2.30
CA ALA A 315 -18.22 -11.63 1.78
C ALA A 315 -18.85 -10.42 1.08
N LEU A 316 -18.73 -9.22 1.67
CA LEU A 316 -19.15 -7.96 1.05
C LEU A 316 -18.41 -7.71 -0.26
N CYS A 317 -17.08 -7.85 -0.25
CA CYS A 317 -16.23 -7.60 -1.43
C CYS A 317 -16.59 -8.55 -2.59
N LEU A 318 -16.68 -9.85 -2.32
CA LEU A 318 -17.00 -10.86 -3.33
C LEU A 318 -18.44 -10.73 -3.83
N GLY A 319 -19.42 -10.56 -2.92
CA GLY A 319 -20.81 -10.39 -3.30
C GLY A 319 -21.04 -9.13 -4.15
N ALA A 320 -20.38 -8.03 -3.79
CA ALA A 320 -20.42 -6.81 -4.55
C ALA A 320 -19.70 -6.94 -5.92
N ALA A 321 -18.56 -7.66 -6.00
CA ALA A 321 -17.88 -7.92 -7.26
C ALA A 321 -18.76 -8.75 -8.22
N VAL A 322 -19.45 -9.76 -7.72
CA VAL A 322 -20.45 -10.50 -8.50
C VAL A 322 -21.59 -9.58 -8.96
N ALA A 323 -22.07 -8.70 -8.09
CA ALA A 323 -23.12 -7.75 -8.47
C ALA A 323 -22.67 -6.80 -9.58
N VAL A 324 -21.41 -6.35 -9.60
CA VAL A 324 -20.84 -5.53 -10.71
C VAL A 324 -20.94 -6.26 -12.04
N THR A 325 -20.68 -7.58 -12.07
CA THR A 325 -20.71 -8.37 -13.32
C THR A 325 -22.11 -8.77 -13.78
N GLN A 326 -23.07 -8.87 -12.86
CA GLN A 326 -24.42 -9.34 -13.15
C GLN A 326 -25.44 -8.21 -13.34
N ALA A 327 -25.15 -7.01 -12.85
CA ALA A 327 -26.08 -5.90 -12.94
C ALA A 327 -26.09 -5.29 -14.34
N SER A 328 -27.29 -4.86 -14.78
CA SER A 328 -27.52 -4.17 -16.06
C SER A 328 -27.84 -2.68 -15.89
N GLU A 329 -27.99 -2.22 -14.64
CA GLU A 329 -28.35 -0.84 -14.32
C GLU A 329 -27.14 -0.07 -13.77
N ALA A 330 -26.89 1.12 -14.31
CA ALA A 330 -25.75 1.96 -13.93
C ALA A 330 -25.69 2.28 -12.42
N VAL A 331 -26.84 2.51 -11.78
CA VAL A 331 -26.91 2.79 -10.34
C VAL A 331 -26.47 1.58 -9.52
N THR A 332 -26.98 0.40 -9.87
CA THR A 332 -26.63 -0.86 -9.20
C THR A 332 -25.14 -1.18 -9.36
N ILE A 333 -24.59 -1.02 -10.57
CA ILE A 333 -23.16 -1.21 -10.85
C ILE A 333 -22.33 -0.22 -10.01
N SER A 334 -22.72 1.05 -9.96
CA SER A 334 -22.01 2.08 -9.20
C SER A 334 -21.99 1.78 -7.71
N LEU A 335 -23.13 1.45 -7.11
CA LEU A 335 -23.23 1.10 -5.70
C LEU A 335 -22.45 -0.16 -5.37
N ALA A 336 -22.56 -1.21 -6.19
CA ALA A 336 -21.79 -2.42 -6.02
C ALA A 336 -20.29 -2.14 -6.12
N PHE A 337 -19.86 -1.32 -7.06
CA PHE A 337 -18.45 -0.94 -7.21
C PHE A 337 -17.92 -0.20 -5.96
N LEU A 338 -18.69 0.71 -5.38
CA LEU A 338 -18.34 1.35 -4.09
C LEU A 338 -18.26 0.31 -2.96
N MET A 339 -19.17 -0.66 -2.90
CA MET A 339 -19.16 -1.71 -1.89
C MET A 339 -17.96 -2.65 -2.01
N VAL A 340 -17.49 -2.94 -3.23
CA VAL A 340 -16.22 -3.67 -3.44
C VAL A 340 -15.07 -2.91 -2.77
N GLY A 341 -14.96 -1.60 -2.98
CA GLY A 341 -13.95 -0.77 -2.34
C GLY A 341 -14.03 -0.81 -0.82
N ALA A 342 -15.24 -0.66 -0.26
CA ALA A 342 -15.46 -0.70 1.19
C ALA A 342 -15.11 -2.08 1.80
N GLY A 343 -15.51 -3.17 1.15
CA GLY A 343 -15.15 -4.53 1.54
C GLY A 343 -13.63 -4.73 1.51
N TRP A 344 -12.96 -4.30 0.46
CA TRP A 344 -11.50 -4.36 0.35
C TRP A 344 -10.79 -3.54 1.46
N ALA A 345 -11.28 -2.34 1.78
CA ALA A 345 -10.73 -1.50 2.84
C ALA A 345 -10.74 -2.21 4.20
N LEU A 346 -11.90 -2.78 4.55
CA LEU A 346 -12.08 -3.48 5.83
C LEU A 346 -11.33 -4.82 5.86
N ALA A 347 -11.29 -5.55 4.75
CA ALA A 347 -10.51 -6.79 4.61
C ALA A 347 -9.01 -6.51 4.77
N SER A 348 -8.48 -5.47 4.11
CA SER A 348 -7.07 -5.07 4.19
C SER A 348 -6.67 -4.66 5.62
N LEU A 349 -7.52 -3.91 6.32
CA LEU A 349 -7.32 -3.57 7.72
C LEU A 349 -7.34 -4.83 8.61
N ALA A 350 -8.38 -5.64 8.47
CA ALA A 350 -8.60 -6.79 9.34
C ALA A 350 -7.53 -7.87 9.16
N THR A 351 -7.13 -8.19 7.92
CA THR A 351 -6.06 -9.16 7.64
C THR A 351 -4.71 -8.70 8.15
N THR A 352 -4.38 -7.40 8.03
CA THR A 352 -3.18 -6.81 8.64
C THR A 352 -3.20 -7.00 10.16
N LEU A 353 -4.33 -6.76 10.81
CA LEU A 353 -4.47 -6.91 12.27
C LEU A 353 -4.47 -8.38 12.71
N MET A 354 -5.03 -9.32 11.92
CA MET A 354 -4.94 -10.76 12.16
C MET A 354 -3.47 -11.20 12.17
N LEU A 355 -2.69 -10.77 11.17
CA LEU A 355 -1.29 -11.11 11.01
C LEU A 355 -0.47 -10.67 12.24
N HIS A 356 -0.59 -9.40 12.63
CA HIS A 356 0.14 -8.83 13.77
C HIS A 356 -0.46 -9.19 15.14
N GLY A 357 -1.68 -9.69 15.18
CA GLY A 357 -2.33 -10.20 16.40
C GLY A 357 -1.94 -11.63 16.73
N ALA A 358 -1.63 -12.45 15.73
CA ALA A 358 -1.25 -13.85 15.89
C ALA A 358 0.22 -14.06 16.29
N GLY A 359 1.05 -13.03 16.16
CA GLY A 359 2.48 -13.09 16.49
C GLY A 359 3.28 -12.00 15.80
N THR A 360 4.61 -12.11 15.86
CA THR A 360 5.52 -11.20 15.16
C THR A 360 5.90 -11.82 13.81
N PRO A 361 5.40 -11.32 12.68
CA PRO A 361 5.76 -11.82 11.37
C PRO A 361 7.21 -11.44 11.03
N ASN A 362 7.96 -12.38 10.46
CA ASN A 362 9.28 -12.12 9.91
C ASN A 362 9.21 -11.56 8.48
N ARG A 363 10.37 -11.15 7.94
CA ARG A 363 10.47 -10.56 6.60
C ARG A 363 9.92 -11.45 5.47
N LEU A 364 10.19 -12.76 5.52
CA LEU A 364 9.72 -13.69 4.50
C LEU A 364 8.21 -13.88 4.56
N GLN A 365 7.63 -13.89 5.77
CA GLN A 365 6.19 -13.96 5.96
C GLN A 365 5.48 -12.72 5.45
N LEU A 366 6.03 -11.52 5.69
CA LEU A 366 5.49 -10.27 5.16
C LEU A 366 5.62 -10.22 3.63
N ALA A 367 6.79 -10.58 3.09
CA ALA A 367 6.99 -10.64 1.64
C ALA A 367 6.05 -11.64 0.96
N ALA A 368 5.88 -12.84 1.54
CA ALA A 368 4.96 -13.84 1.04
C ALA A 368 3.51 -13.36 1.08
N HIS A 369 3.10 -12.76 2.21
CA HIS A 369 1.75 -12.21 2.36
C HIS A 369 1.48 -11.14 1.29
N ASP A 370 2.26 -10.06 1.25
CA ASP A 370 2.03 -8.94 0.34
C ASP A 370 2.26 -9.31 -1.12
N GLY A 371 3.27 -10.15 -1.41
CA GLY A 371 3.52 -10.66 -2.75
C GLY A 371 2.35 -11.48 -3.30
N LEU A 372 1.72 -12.33 -2.48
CA LEU A 372 0.54 -13.11 -2.88
C LEU A 372 -0.71 -12.24 -3.06
N LEU A 373 -0.90 -11.19 -2.25
CA LEU A 373 -1.98 -10.22 -2.46
C LEU A 373 -1.83 -9.52 -3.82
N LEU A 374 -0.62 -9.09 -4.15
CA LEU A 374 -0.34 -8.40 -5.42
C LEU A 374 -0.38 -9.35 -6.62
N ALA A 375 0.03 -10.61 -6.45
CA ALA A 375 -0.14 -11.63 -7.48
C ALA A 375 -1.64 -11.91 -7.75
N ALA A 376 -2.47 -11.96 -6.71
CA ALA A 376 -3.91 -12.09 -6.86
C ALA A 376 -4.53 -10.86 -7.54
N ALA A 377 -4.01 -9.65 -7.24
CA ALA A 377 -4.41 -8.43 -7.94
C ALA A 377 -4.09 -8.49 -9.45
N LEU A 378 -2.91 -9.00 -9.81
CA LEU A 378 -2.53 -9.21 -11.21
C LEU A 378 -3.49 -10.19 -11.89
N LEU A 379 -3.80 -11.31 -11.26
CA LEU A 379 -4.75 -12.28 -11.80
C LEU A 379 -6.15 -11.67 -11.96
N GLY A 380 -6.61 -10.85 -11.00
CA GLY A 380 -7.89 -10.17 -11.07
C GLY A 380 -8.05 -9.21 -12.26
N VAL A 381 -6.94 -8.63 -12.75
CA VAL A 381 -6.96 -7.77 -13.95
C VAL A 381 -6.97 -8.60 -15.25
N LEU A 382 -6.46 -9.82 -15.22
CA LEU A 382 -6.32 -10.68 -16.41
C LEU A 382 -7.56 -11.54 -16.68
N ILE A 383 -8.48 -11.64 -15.71
CA ILE A 383 -9.74 -12.37 -15.79
C ILE A 383 -10.89 -11.42 -16.13
#